data_8d97c2521a6bcde1dd8903eff64fa59b
#
_entry.id   8d97c2521a6bcde1dd8903eff64fa59b
#
_cell.length_a   1.000
_cell.length_b   1.000
_cell.length_c   1.000
_cell.angle_alpha   90.00
_cell.angle_beta   90.00
_cell.angle_gamma   90.00
#
_symmetry.space_group_name_H-M   'P 1'
#
loop_
_entity.id
_entity.type
_entity.pdbx_description
1 polymer ?
#
loop_
_entity_poly.entity_id
_entity_poly.type
_entity_poly.pdbx_seq_one_letter_code
_entity_poly.pdbx_strand_id
1 'polypeptide(L)'
;MPSCLICHMDINEGVEKSYSCPNKHPVHEGCLAEWSLHSPKCPLCDRDYDSYIMAKIKTYLEQKAKEKDLSFKDTLLEQRRAIIKQTAEKMVFLKQVDAISDLLEKQEYDKAIENLNIFESQDLTKDNRHTILFLKGKTYYLKGRYDMAIGHLFKLTKEDYDFPEAFLYIGKAYEALGLTEKAKWAFDRVK
;
A
#
# COMPACT_ATOMS: atom_id res chain seq x y z
N MET A 1 19.82 6.06 -43.33
CA MET A 1 18.73 6.77 -42.62
C MET A 1 19.33 8.01 -41.98
N PRO A 2 18.64 9.16 -41.95
CA PRO A 2 19.16 10.30 -41.22
C PRO A 2 19.17 10.01 -39.72
N SER A 3 20.25 10.38 -39.04
CA SER A 3 20.34 10.27 -37.58
C SER A 3 20.09 11.62 -36.91
N CYS A 4 19.46 11.58 -35.74
CA CYS A 4 19.19 12.79 -34.95
C CYS A 4 20.50 13.40 -34.42
N LEU A 5 20.70 14.70 -34.62
CA LEU A 5 21.90 15.40 -34.19
C LEU A 5 22.08 15.43 -32.66
N ILE A 6 21.00 15.30 -31.87
CA ILE A 6 21.04 15.41 -30.41
C ILE A 6 21.21 14.06 -29.73
N CYS A 7 20.38 13.05 -30.07
CA CYS A 7 20.44 11.73 -29.44
C CYS A 7 21.18 10.67 -30.23
N HIS A 8 21.63 10.99 -31.46
CA HIS A 8 22.36 10.13 -32.40
C HIS A 8 21.62 8.85 -32.83
N MET A 9 20.32 8.73 -32.51
CA MET A 9 19.47 7.63 -32.96
C MET A 9 18.96 7.91 -34.37
N ASP A 10 18.69 6.82 -35.12
CA ASP A 10 18.10 6.92 -36.45
C ASP A 10 16.70 7.50 -36.41
N ILE A 11 16.35 8.31 -37.40
CA ILE A 11 15.05 8.94 -37.57
C ILE A 11 14.24 8.06 -38.53
N ASN A 12 13.19 7.42 -38.01
CA ASN A 12 12.27 6.59 -38.80
C ASN A 12 11.26 7.51 -39.52
N GLU A 13 11.54 7.80 -40.78
CA GLU A 13 10.66 8.65 -41.61
C GLU A 13 9.26 7.98 -41.72
N GLY A 14 8.21 8.75 -41.40
CA GLY A 14 6.81 8.30 -41.43
C GLY A 14 6.27 7.79 -40.10
N VAL A 15 7.10 7.49 -39.11
CA VAL A 15 6.69 7.09 -37.76
C VAL A 15 6.98 8.21 -36.75
N GLU A 16 8.14 8.83 -36.84
CA GLU A 16 8.61 9.85 -35.93
C GLU A 16 8.62 11.23 -36.57
N LYS A 17 8.15 12.24 -35.84
CA LYS A 17 8.24 13.61 -36.30
C LYS A 17 9.65 14.14 -36.09
N SER A 18 10.20 14.74 -37.14
CA SER A 18 11.52 15.37 -37.13
C SER A 18 11.49 16.73 -37.82
N TYR A 19 12.41 17.57 -37.44
CA TYR A 19 12.63 18.88 -38.01
C TYR A 19 14.10 19.07 -38.38
N SER A 20 14.36 19.97 -39.32
CA SER A 20 15.73 20.30 -39.73
C SER A 20 15.95 21.81 -39.65
N CYS A 21 17.17 22.22 -39.30
CA CYS A 21 17.57 23.61 -39.41
C CYS A 21 17.76 24.02 -40.90
N PRO A 22 17.97 25.31 -41.22
CA PRO A 22 18.23 25.76 -42.59
C PRO A 22 19.39 25.04 -43.29
N ASN A 23 20.34 24.52 -42.52
CA ASN A 23 21.46 23.71 -43.05
C ASN A 23 21.14 22.20 -43.08
N LYS A 24 19.86 21.83 -43.00
CA LYS A 24 19.36 20.45 -43.12
C LYS A 24 19.89 19.48 -42.07
N HIS A 25 20.26 19.93 -40.89
CA HIS A 25 20.60 19.05 -39.76
C HIS A 25 19.33 18.52 -39.11
N PRO A 26 19.06 17.21 -39.15
CA PRO A 26 17.81 16.64 -38.69
C PRO A 26 17.82 16.39 -37.17
N VAL A 27 16.67 16.60 -36.55
CA VAL A 27 16.47 16.41 -35.10
C VAL A 27 15.05 15.87 -34.86
N HIS A 28 14.87 14.92 -33.95
CA HIS A 28 13.54 14.49 -33.50
C HIS A 28 12.78 15.65 -32.85
N GLU A 29 11.45 15.66 -32.99
CA GLU A 29 10.57 16.66 -32.36
C GLU A 29 10.81 16.76 -30.84
N GLY A 30 10.86 15.63 -30.12
CA GLY A 30 11.12 15.61 -28.69
C GLY A 30 12.51 16.13 -28.31
N CYS A 31 13.54 15.74 -29.06
CA CYS A 31 14.91 16.21 -28.81
C CYS A 31 15.04 17.74 -29.08
N LEU A 32 14.39 18.25 -30.13
CA LEU A 32 14.37 19.68 -30.40
C LEU A 32 13.58 20.45 -29.34
N ALA A 33 12.50 19.86 -28.82
CA ALA A 33 11.71 20.45 -27.75
C ALA A 33 12.54 20.64 -26.48
N GLU A 34 13.26 19.61 -26.04
CA GLU A 34 14.15 19.68 -24.87
C GLU A 34 15.30 20.69 -25.10
N TRP A 35 15.93 20.63 -26.27
CA TRP A 35 17.00 21.56 -26.63
C TRP A 35 16.52 23.03 -26.66
N SER A 36 15.31 23.28 -27.16
CA SER A 36 14.72 24.62 -27.27
C SER A 36 14.51 25.33 -25.91
N LEU A 37 14.48 24.59 -24.82
CA LEU A 37 14.44 25.15 -23.45
C LEU A 37 15.77 25.85 -23.08
N HIS A 38 16.87 25.51 -23.77
CA HIS A 38 18.19 26.05 -23.51
C HIS A 38 18.62 27.04 -24.63
N SER A 39 18.31 26.72 -25.87
CA SER A 39 18.70 27.54 -27.01
C SER A 39 17.75 27.38 -28.21
N PRO A 40 17.35 28.46 -28.88
CA PRO A 40 16.54 28.37 -30.11
C PRO A 40 17.36 27.99 -31.35
N LYS A 41 18.68 27.82 -31.21
CA LYS A 41 19.61 27.63 -32.32
C LYS A 41 20.00 26.16 -32.47
N CYS A 42 20.39 25.81 -33.70
CA CYS A 42 20.91 24.47 -34.00
C CYS A 42 22.23 24.21 -33.27
N PRO A 43 22.36 23.10 -32.51
CA PRO A 43 23.57 22.80 -31.73
C PRO A 43 24.84 22.60 -32.59
N LEU A 44 24.70 22.35 -33.90
CA LEU A 44 25.85 22.10 -34.77
C LEU A 44 26.29 23.34 -35.56
N CYS A 45 25.34 24.15 -36.06
CA CYS A 45 25.68 25.23 -36.96
C CYS A 45 25.27 26.63 -36.46
N ASP A 46 24.74 26.73 -35.26
CA ASP A 46 24.33 27.95 -34.55
C ASP A 46 23.33 28.85 -35.31
N ARG A 47 22.65 28.26 -36.33
CA ARG A 47 21.57 28.95 -37.05
C ARG A 47 20.25 28.75 -36.34
N ASP A 48 19.41 29.80 -36.37
CA ASP A 48 18.07 29.76 -35.81
C ASP A 48 17.19 28.79 -36.59
N TYR A 49 16.32 28.05 -35.88
CA TYR A 49 15.25 27.27 -36.50
C TYR A 49 14.16 28.22 -37.01
N ASP A 50 13.46 27.79 -38.07
CA ASP A 50 12.34 28.56 -38.62
C ASP A 50 11.28 28.86 -37.54
N SER A 51 10.70 30.07 -37.60
CA SER A 51 9.68 30.51 -36.64
C SER A 51 8.46 29.58 -36.57
N TYR A 52 8.10 28.98 -37.71
CA TYR A 52 7.02 28.00 -37.80
C TYR A 52 7.37 26.71 -37.05
N ILE A 53 8.61 26.21 -37.16
CA ILE A 53 9.10 25.05 -36.42
C ILE A 53 9.06 25.35 -34.90
N MET A 54 9.57 26.51 -34.51
CA MET A 54 9.59 26.91 -33.09
C MET A 54 8.18 27.05 -32.49
N ALA A 55 7.22 27.56 -33.26
CA ALA A 55 5.83 27.62 -32.84
C ALA A 55 5.24 26.19 -32.61
N LYS A 56 5.54 25.24 -33.49
CA LYS A 56 5.13 23.83 -33.30
C LYS A 56 5.77 23.20 -32.08
N ILE A 57 7.04 23.42 -31.86
CA ILE A 57 7.76 22.93 -30.67
C ILE A 57 7.17 23.49 -29.39
N LYS A 58 6.81 24.77 -29.37
CA LYS A 58 6.11 25.36 -28.23
C LYS A 58 4.78 24.69 -27.95
N THR A 59 3.95 24.45 -28.97
CA THR A 59 2.68 23.76 -28.83
C THR A 59 2.90 22.32 -28.32
N TYR A 60 3.90 21.60 -28.80
CA TYR A 60 4.27 20.27 -28.33
C TYR A 60 4.65 20.28 -26.86
N LEU A 61 5.47 21.25 -26.41
CA LEU A 61 5.84 21.38 -24.99
C LEU A 61 4.62 21.66 -24.11
N GLU A 62 3.71 22.54 -24.55
CA GLU A 62 2.47 22.85 -23.83
C GLU A 62 1.56 21.61 -23.71
N GLN A 63 1.46 20.80 -24.76
CA GLN A 63 0.70 19.54 -24.72
C GLN A 63 1.32 18.52 -23.76
N LYS A 64 2.64 18.34 -23.84
CA LYS A 64 3.38 17.44 -22.94
C LYS A 64 3.27 17.86 -21.47
N ALA A 65 3.31 19.16 -21.19
CA ALA A 65 3.13 19.67 -19.84
C ALA A 65 1.70 19.36 -19.31
N LYS A 66 0.67 19.52 -20.14
CA LYS A 66 -0.72 19.18 -19.78
C LYS A 66 -0.93 17.68 -19.55
N GLU A 67 -0.36 16.84 -20.43
CA GLU A 67 -0.41 15.37 -20.26
C GLU A 67 0.25 14.93 -18.96
N LYS A 68 1.41 15.51 -18.63
CA LYS A 68 2.13 15.21 -17.39
C LYS A 68 1.34 15.65 -16.14
N ASP A 69 0.73 16.84 -16.15
CA ASP A 69 -0.09 17.36 -15.05
C ASP A 69 -1.34 16.49 -14.84
N LEU A 70 -2.00 16.08 -15.93
CA LEU A 70 -3.17 15.20 -15.87
C LEU A 70 -2.81 13.83 -15.29
N SER A 71 -1.73 13.21 -15.78
CA SER A 71 -1.24 11.92 -15.26
C SER A 71 -0.89 11.99 -13.77
N PHE A 72 -0.26 13.08 -13.33
CA PHE A 72 0.05 13.27 -11.92
C PHE A 72 -1.22 13.40 -11.06
N LYS A 73 -2.23 14.15 -11.54
CA LYS A 73 -3.50 14.31 -10.83
C LYS A 73 -4.25 12.97 -10.71
N ASP A 74 -4.27 12.17 -11.76
CA ASP A 74 -4.91 10.85 -11.76
C ASP A 74 -4.24 9.91 -10.74
N THR A 75 -2.91 9.86 -10.74
CA THR A 75 -2.14 9.07 -9.76
C THR A 75 -2.44 9.51 -8.32
N LEU A 76 -2.51 10.82 -8.06
CA LEU A 76 -2.83 11.35 -6.74
C LEU A 76 -4.26 10.99 -6.30
N LEU A 77 -5.23 11.03 -7.22
CA LEU A 77 -6.60 10.65 -6.95
C LEU A 77 -6.73 9.16 -6.63
N GLU A 78 -6.03 8.29 -7.34
CA GLU A 78 -5.98 6.86 -7.05
C GLU A 78 -5.37 6.56 -5.68
N GLN A 79 -4.26 7.20 -5.35
CA GLN A 79 -3.66 7.08 -4.02
C GLN A 79 -4.63 7.51 -2.91
N ARG A 80 -5.32 8.64 -3.07
CA ARG A 80 -6.33 9.10 -2.12
C ARG A 80 -7.48 8.10 -1.96
N ARG A 81 -7.98 7.55 -3.06
CA ARG A 81 -9.04 6.53 -3.02
C ARG A 81 -8.60 5.28 -2.27
N ALA A 82 -7.37 4.82 -2.51
CA ALA A 82 -6.81 3.67 -1.80
C ALA A 82 -6.70 3.91 -0.29
N ILE A 83 -6.22 5.08 0.13
CA ILE A 83 -6.13 5.47 1.55
C ILE A 83 -7.52 5.52 2.19
N ILE A 84 -8.50 6.13 1.52
CA ILE A 84 -9.89 6.22 2.03
C ILE A 84 -10.48 4.81 2.20
N LYS A 85 -10.30 3.94 1.20
CA LYS A 85 -10.77 2.55 1.27
C LYS A 85 -10.14 1.81 2.45
N GLN A 86 -8.82 1.86 2.58
CA GLN A 86 -8.09 1.21 3.68
C GLN A 86 -8.55 1.74 5.05
N THR A 87 -8.75 3.06 5.16
CA THR A 87 -9.22 3.68 6.40
C THR A 87 -10.65 3.23 6.74
N ALA A 88 -11.53 3.16 5.74
CA ALA A 88 -12.90 2.68 5.94
C ALA A 88 -12.94 1.22 6.39
N GLU A 89 -12.15 0.35 5.77
CA GLU A 89 -12.02 -1.07 6.16
C GLU A 89 -11.53 -1.21 7.60
N LYS A 90 -10.52 -0.42 7.99
CA LYS A 90 -10.02 -0.39 9.36
C LYS A 90 -11.08 0.08 10.35
N MET A 91 -11.86 1.11 10.02
CA MET A 91 -12.94 1.60 10.89
C MET A 91 -14.06 0.58 11.05
N VAL A 92 -14.41 -0.15 9.99
CA VAL A 92 -15.39 -1.25 10.07
C VAL A 92 -14.89 -2.34 11.01
N PHE A 93 -13.64 -2.75 10.88
CA PHE A 93 -13.04 -3.76 11.77
C PHE A 93 -13.04 -3.31 13.23
N LEU A 94 -12.64 -2.06 13.53
CA LEU A 94 -12.66 -1.52 14.89
C LEU A 94 -14.07 -1.54 15.50
N LYS A 95 -15.10 -1.16 14.76
CA LYS A 95 -16.49 -1.26 15.22
C LYS A 95 -16.92 -2.69 15.53
N GLN A 96 -16.41 -3.67 14.76
CA GLN A 96 -16.67 -5.08 15.04
C GLN A 96 -15.98 -5.52 16.34
N VAL A 97 -14.74 -5.08 16.59
CA VAL A 97 -14.02 -5.34 17.85
C VAL A 97 -14.72 -4.71 19.03
N ASP A 98 -15.20 -3.47 18.89
CA ASP A 98 -15.98 -2.79 19.94
C ASP A 98 -17.26 -3.56 20.28
N ALA A 99 -18.00 -4.03 19.27
CA ALA A 99 -19.20 -4.83 19.47
C ALA A 99 -18.91 -6.16 20.23
N ILE A 100 -17.75 -6.79 19.95
CA ILE A 100 -17.30 -7.95 20.73
C ILE A 100 -17.01 -7.56 22.18
N SER A 101 -16.35 -6.42 22.40
CA SER A 101 -16.06 -5.92 23.76
C SER A 101 -17.33 -5.69 24.56
N ASP A 102 -18.37 -5.10 23.95
CA ASP A 102 -19.68 -4.91 24.54
C ASP A 102 -20.34 -6.24 24.95
N LEU A 103 -20.22 -7.27 24.11
CA LEU A 103 -20.74 -8.62 24.43
C LEU A 103 -19.97 -9.25 25.60
N LEU A 104 -18.66 -9.04 25.70
CA LEU A 104 -17.85 -9.54 26.79
C LEU A 104 -18.21 -8.85 28.12
N GLU A 105 -18.46 -7.54 28.11
CA GLU A 105 -18.93 -6.79 29.30
C GLU A 105 -20.31 -7.28 29.79
N LYS A 106 -21.19 -7.63 28.84
CA LYS A 106 -22.51 -8.22 29.15
C LYS A 106 -22.44 -9.70 29.49
N GLN A 107 -21.27 -10.33 29.51
CA GLN A 107 -21.04 -11.74 29.73
C GLN A 107 -21.75 -12.65 28.71
N GLU A 108 -22.06 -12.14 27.50
CA GLU A 108 -22.70 -12.88 26.41
C GLU A 108 -21.64 -13.63 25.57
N TYR A 109 -20.89 -14.52 26.23
CA TYR A 109 -19.71 -15.16 25.64
C TYR A 109 -20.02 -16.01 24.40
N ASP A 110 -21.19 -16.68 24.36
CA ASP A 110 -21.58 -17.51 23.22
C ASP A 110 -21.80 -16.68 21.97
N LYS A 111 -22.49 -15.54 22.10
CA LYS A 111 -22.68 -14.61 20.99
C LYS A 111 -21.35 -13.98 20.53
N ALA A 112 -20.47 -13.66 21.47
CA ALA A 112 -19.13 -13.15 21.15
C ALA A 112 -18.34 -14.19 20.33
N ILE A 113 -18.37 -15.47 20.72
CA ILE A 113 -17.69 -16.56 20.01
C ILE A 113 -18.26 -16.75 18.60
N GLU A 114 -19.59 -16.72 18.46
CA GLU A 114 -20.26 -16.83 17.15
C GLU A 114 -19.83 -15.71 16.20
N ASN A 115 -19.87 -14.45 16.66
CA ASN A 115 -19.41 -13.31 15.88
C ASN A 115 -17.91 -13.42 15.53
N LEU A 116 -17.06 -13.83 16.46
CA LEU A 116 -15.63 -14.05 16.22
C LEU A 116 -15.38 -15.17 15.19
N ASN A 117 -16.22 -16.21 15.14
CA ASN A 117 -16.13 -17.26 14.13
C ASN A 117 -16.49 -16.72 12.73
N ILE A 118 -17.52 -15.89 12.64
CA ILE A 118 -17.89 -15.22 11.39
C ILE A 118 -16.75 -14.33 10.91
N PHE A 119 -16.12 -13.56 11.80
CA PHE A 119 -15.00 -12.68 11.42
C PHE A 119 -13.77 -13.49 11.00
N GLU A 120 -13.43 -14.59 11.67
CA GLU A 120 -12.29 -15.43 11.27
C GLU A 120 -12.47 -16.04 9.87
N SER A 121 -13.71 -16.22 9.40
CA SER A 121 -13.99 -16.75 8.05
C SER A 121 -13.81 -15.71 6.93
N GLN A 122 -13.61 -14.44 7.26
CA GLN A 122 -13.37 -13.37 6.30
C GLN A 122 -11.90 -13.31 5.87
N ASP A 123 -11.65 -12.63 4.74
CA ASP A 123 -10.27 -12.33 4.31
C ASP A 123 -9.69 -11.20 5.16
N LEU A 124 -8.96 -11.56 6.18
CA LEU A 124 -8.41 -10.64 7.17
C LEU A 124 -6.93 -10.34 6.90
N THR A 125 -6.53 -9.10 7.15
CA THR A 125 -5.10 -8.79 7.27
C THR A 125 -4.48 -9.58 8.42
N LYS A 126 -3.15 -9.74 8.40
CA LYS A 126 -2.42 -10.45 9.46
C LYS A 126 -2.74 -9.88 10.85
N ASP A 127 -2.70 -8.56 11.00
CA ASP A 127 -2.95 -7.87 12.28
C ASP A 127 -4.38 -8.07 12.77
N ASN A 128 -5.37 -7.99 11.87
CA ASN A 128 -6.76 -8.26 12.21
C ASN A 128 -6.98 -9.70 12.64
N ARG A 129 -6.32 -10.66 11.97
CA ARG A 129 -6.34 -12.08 12.35
C ARG A 129 -5.78 -12.30 13.75
N HIS A 130 -4.63 -11.67 14.08
CA HIS A 130 -4.04 -11.74 15.42
C HIS A 130 -5.01 -11.21 16.48
N THR A 131 -5.66 -10.07 16.21
CA THR A 131 -6.68 -9.51 17.09
C THR A 131 -7.84 -10.48 17.32
N ILE A 132 -8.35 -11.12 16.27
CA ILE A 132 -9.45 -12.11 16.39
C ILE A 132 -9.01 -13.33 17.18
N LEU A 133 -7.82 -13.88 16.94
CA LEU A 133 -7.28 -15.02 17.71
C LEU A 133 -7.14 -14.69 19.20
N PHE A 134 -6.65 -13.47 19.50
CA PHE A 134 -6.54 -12.99 20.87
C PHE A 134 -7.92 -12.87 21.54
N LEU A 135 -8.88 -12.21 20.88
CA LEU A 135 -10.24 -12.05 21.41
C LEU A 135 -10.93 -13.40 21.63
N LYS A 136 -10.75 -14.38 20.73
CA LYS A 136 -11.24 -15.75 20.94
C LYS A 136 -10.65 -16.38 22.19
N GLY A 137 -9.34 -16.34 22.32
CA GLY A 137 -8.66 -16.86 23.50
C GLY A 137 -9.14 -16.21 24.79
N LYS A 138 -9.24 -14.86 24.80
CA LYS A 138 -9.77 -14.10 25.95
C LYS A 138 -11.22 -14.48 26.26
N THR A 139 -12.07 -14.60 25.24
CA THR A 139 -13.49 -14.95 25.40
C THR A 139 -13.67 -16.36 25.99
N TYR A 140 -12.92 -17.34 25.49
CA TYR A 140 -12.94 -18.70 26.04
C TYR A 140 -12.41 -18.74 27.48
N TYR A 141 -11.38 -17.95 27.80
CA TYR A 141 -10.89 -17.80 29.18
C TYR A 141 -11.99 -17.27 30.11
N LEU A 142 -12.66 -16.16 29.73
CA LEU A 142 -13.75 -15.57 30.52
C LEU A 142 -14.96 -16.50 30.65
N LYS A 143 -15.23 -17.36 29.67
CA LYS A 143 -16.26 -18.38 29.71
C LYS A 143 -15.88 -19.57 30.59
N GLY A 144 -14.64 -19.66 31.10
CA GLY A 144 -14.14 -20.80 31.88
C GLY A 144 -13.67 -22.01 31.04
N ARG A 145 -13.60 -21.84 29.69
CA ARG A 145 -13.11 -22.90 28.79
C ARG A 145 -11.61 -22.72 28.54
N TYR A 146 -10.83 -22.98 29.58
CA TYR A 146 -9.38 -22.73 29.60
C TYR A 146 -8.61 -23.56 28.56
N ASP A 147 -9.06 -24.78 28.27
CA ASP A 147 -8.54 -25.66 27.23
C ASP A 147 -8.58 -24.97 25.83
N MET A 148 -9.76 -24.45 25.49
CA MET A 148 -9.98 -23.74 24.23
C MET A 148 -9.21 -22.40 24.18
N ALA A 149 -9.20 -21.66 25.30
CA ALA A 149 -8.45 -20.41 25.42
C ALA A 149 -6.97 -20.62 25.10
N ILE A 150 -6.34 -21.60 25.71
CA ILE A 150 -4.94 -21.97 25.49
C ILE A 150 -4.71 -22.31 24.01
N GLY A 151 -5.60 -23.10 23.39
CA GLY A 151 -5.48 -23.48 21.97
C GLY A 151 -5.44 -22.28 21.02
N HIS A 152 -6.37 -21.32 21.18
CA HIS A 152 -6.40 -20.12 20.33
C HIS A 152 -5.22 -19.19 20.59
N LEU A 153 -4.83 -18.99 21.84
CA LEU A 153 -3.70 -18.15 22.21
C LEU A 153 -2.37 -18.73 21.75
N PHE A 154 -2.19 -20.06 21.83
CA PHE A 154 -1.00 -20.70 21.26
C PHE A 154 -0.93 -20.59 19.72
N LYS A 155 -2.07 -20.64 19.04
CA LYS A 155 -2.09 -20.39 17.59
C LYS A 155 -1.58 -18.98 17.29
N LEU A 156 -2.01 -17.97 18.07
CA LEU A 156 -1.52 -16.60 17.96
C LEU A 156 -0.01 -16.52 18.22
N THR A 157 0.48 -17.06 19.34
CA THR A 157 1.91 -16.98 19.69
C THR A 157 2.85 -17.73 18.75
N LYS A 158 2.32 -18.66 17.93
CA LYS A 158 3.09 -19.28 16.83
C LYS A 158 3.23 -18.37 15.62
N GLU A 159 2.22 -17.53 15.36
CA GLU A 159 2.21 -16.58 14.25
C GLU A 159 2.93 -15.27 14.62
N ASP A 160 2.83 -14.88 15.90
CA ASP A 160 3.45 -13.71 16.48
C ASP A 160 3.89 -13.99 17.92
N TYR A 161 5.20 -14.22 18.09
CA TYR A 161 5.78 -14.52 19.40
C TYR A 161 5.82 -13.28 20.31
N ASP A 162 5.86 -12.08 19.75
CA ASP A 162 5.93 -10.81 20.50
C ASP A 162 4.51 -10.28 20.83
N PHE A 163 3.72 -11.13 21.49
CA PHE A 163 2.36 -10.82 21.93
C PHE A 163 2.20 -11.12 23.44
N PRO A 164 2.70 -10.23 24.32
CA PRO A 164 2.74 -10.47 25.78
C PRO A 164 1.37 -10.72 26.39
N GLU A 165 0.31 -10.08 25.90
CA GLU A 165 -1.05 -10.28 26.40
C GLU A 165 -1.56 -11.71 26.17
N ALA A 166 -1.15 -12.35 25.08
CA ALA A 166 -1.50 -13.75 24.84
C ALA A 166 -0.85 -14.66 25.88
N PHE A 167 0.42 -14.45 26.20
CA PHE A 167 1.11 -15.21 27.25
C PHE A 167 0.52 -14.97 28.62
N LEU A 168 0.06 -13.74 28.92
CA LEU A 168 -0.65 -13.44 30.16
C LEU A 168 -1.93 -14.30 30.32
N TYR A 169 -2.75 -14.37 29.28
CA TYR A 169 -3.97 -15.18 29.33
C TYR A 169 -3.70 -16.68 29.28
N ILE A 170 -2.64 -17.14 28.61
CA ILE A 170 -2.17 -18.53 28.69
C ILE A 170 -1.76 -18.86 30.12
N GLY A 171 -0.98 -18.00 30.77
CA GLY A 171 -0.58 -18.18 32.16
C GLY A 171 -1.77 -18.28 33.11
N LYS A 172 -2.70 -17.34 33.03
CA LYS A 172 -3.95 -17.36 33.84
C LYS A 172 -4.80 -18.61 33.57
N ALA A 173 -4.87 -19.08 32.33
CA ALA A 173 -5.61 -20.29 32.00
C ALA A 173 -4.94 -21.55 32.58
N TYR A 174 -3.61 -21.66 32.54
CA TYR A 174 -2.88 -22.75 33.19
C TYR A 174 -2.99 -22.71 34.69
N GLU A 175 -2.96 -21.51 35.30
CA GLU A 175 -3.16 -21.35 36.75
C GLU A 175 -4.56 -21.84 37.18
N ALA A 176 -5.61 -21.48 36.43
CA ALA A 176 -6.98 -21.94 36.68
C ALA A 176 -7.16 -23.47 36.50
N LEU A 177 -6.30 -24.10 35.69
CA LEU A 177 -6.22 -25.55 35.54
C LEU A 177 -5.32 -26.25 36.59
N GLY A 178 -4.71 -25.51 37.52
CA GLY A 178 -3.79 -26.04 38.53
C GLY A 178 -2.41 -26.41 37.98
N LEU A 179 -2.07 -25.98 36.76
CA LEU A 179 -0.81 -26.31 36.08
C LEU A 179 0.26 -25.24 36.35
N THR A 180 0.69 -25.09 37.58
CA THR A 180 1.54 -24.01 38.10
C THR A 180 2.86 -23.82 37.33
N GLU A 181 3.55 -24.90 36.99
CA GLU A 181 4.81 -24.85 36.24
C GLU A 181 4.60 -24.28 34.83
N LYS A 182 3.51 -24.65 34.15
CA LYS A 182 3.16 -24.12 32.85
C LYS A 182 2.70 -22.66 32.93
N ALA A 183 2.00 -22.29 33.99
CA ALA A 183 1.61 -20.91 34.25
C ALA A 183 2.84 -20.03 34.42
N LYS A 184 3.81 -20.45 35.25
CA LYS A 184 5.08 -19.73 35.42
C LYS A 184 5.82 -19.56 34.10
N TRP A 185 5.95 -20.64 33.31
CA TRP A 185 6.55 -20.59 31.97
C TRP A 185 5.90 -19.52 31.07
N ALA A 186 4.57 -19.39 31.12
CA ALA A 186 3.85 -18.38 30.31
C ALA A 186 4.05 -16.96 30.87
N PHE A 187 3.98 -16.77 32.18
CA PHE A 187 4.17 -15.46 32.80
C PHE A 187 5.60 -14.90 32.62
N ASP A 188 6.61 -15.76 32.57
CA ASP A 188 7.99 -15.35 32.28
C ASP A 188 8.16 -14.70 30.88
N ARG A 189 7.17 -14.87 29.99
CA ARG A 189 7.14 -14.32 28.62
C ARG A 189 6.31 -13.05 28.47
N VAL A 190 5.72 -12.57 29.55
CA VAL A 190 4.93 -11.32 29.58
C VAL A 190 5.83 -10.07 29.65
N LYS A 191 7.17 -10.25 29.70
CA LYS A 191 8.15 -9.16 29.85
C LYS A 191 8.40 -8.41 28.57
#